data_4f5068aee8f758f314ec2105934b029b
#
_entry.id   4f5068aee8f758f314ec2105934b029b
#
_cell.length_a   1.000
_cell.length_b   1.000
_cell.length_c   1.000
_cell.angle_alpha   90.00
_cell.angle_beta   90.00
_cell.angle_gamma   90.00
#
_symmetry.space_group_name_H-M   'P 1'
#
loop_
_entity.id
_entity.type
_entity.pdbx_description
1 polymer ?
#
loop_
_entity_poly.entity_id
_entity_poly.type
_entity_poly.pdbx_seq_one_letter_code
_entity_poly.pdbx_strand_id
1 'polypeptide(L)'
;MRIVRAAYQNERFYAILEAERVIRLTGTPYAGIVHDGREYALEDVRLIAPAEPTKIVCVGKNYKAHADEMKEGQPEEPLLFLKPSTCIVGNEETVVYPNLSKRVDYEAELGVVIGRAAHAVQPGHAHEYIFGYTCLN
;
A
#
# COMPACT_ATOMS: atom_id res chain seq x y z
N MET A 1 -13.61 -7.75 -0.17
CA MET A 1 -13.84 -6.48 0.55
C MET A 1 -12.72 -5.53 0.18
N ARG A 2 -13.03 -4.27 -0.05
CA ARG A 2 -12.06 -3.24 -0.42
C ARG A 2 -11.97 -2.21 0.71
N ILE A 3 -10.82 -2.20 1.38
CA ILE A 3 -10.52 -1.24 2.46
C ILE A 3 -9.79 -0.05 1.84
N VAL A 4 -10.22 1.14 2.20
CA VAL A 4 -9.61 2.41 1.78
C VAL A 4 -9.34 3.30 2.99
N ARG A 5 -8.50 4.31 2.81
CA ARG A 5 -8.44 5.46 3.70
C ARG A 5 -8.95 6.68 2.96
N ALA A 6 -9.74 7.44 3.62
CA ALA A 6 -10.37 8.63 3.06
C ALA A 6 -10.13 9.85 3.94
N ALA A 7 -10.13 10.99 3.30
CA ALA A 7 -10.15 12.31 3.94
C ALA A 7 -11.45 13.03 3.59
N TYR A 8 -12.13 13.52 4.60
CA TYR A 8 -13.32 14.35 4.48
C TYR A 8 -13.22 15.52 5.45
N GLN A 9 -13.31 16.74 4.96
CA GLN A 9 -13.02 17.93 5.74
C GLN A 9 -11.64 17.83 6.42
N ASN A 10 -11.57 17.87 7.76
CA ASN A 10 -10.34 17.78 8.54
C ASN A 10 -10.10 16.39 9.16
N GLU A 11 -10.94 15.40 8.82
CA GLU A 11 -10.81 14.04 9.35
C GLU A 11 -10.17 13.10 8.33
N ARG A 12 -9.40 12.14 8.83
CA ARG A 12 -8.86 10.99 8.07
C ARG A 12 -9.33 9.72 8.75
N PHE A 13 -9.83 8.76 8.00
CA PHE A 13 -10.41 7.55 8.55
C PHE A 13 -10.26 6.37 7.60
N TYR A 14 -10.35 5.18 8.14
CA TYR A 14 -10.50 3.96 7.36
C TYR A 14 -11.96 3.72 7.02
N ALA A 15 -12.21 3.10 5.87
CA ALA A 15 -13.54 2.80 5.39
C ALA A 15 -13.56 1.54 4.51
N ILE A 16 -14.74 0.97 4.35
CA ILE A 16 -15.04 0.01 3.28
C ILE A 16 -15.53 0.80 2.07
N LEU A 17 -15.00 0.48 0.90
CA LEU A 17 -15.52 1.02 -0.36
C LEU A 17 -16.38 -0.03 -1.06
N GLU A 18 -17.68 0.26 -1.19
CA GLU A 18 -18.68 -0.53 -1.88
C GLU A 18 -19.32 0.29 -3.00
N ALA A 19 -18.99 -0.04 -4.25
CA ALA A 19 -19.36 0.78 -5.41
C ALA A 19 -18.97 2.26 -5.17
N GLU A 20 -19.95 3.16 -5.09
CA GLU A 20 -19.76 4.60 -4.88
C GLU A 20 -19.99 5.03 -3.41
N ARG A 21 -20.05 4.06 -2.47
CA ARG A 21 -20.26 4.34 -1.03
C ARG A 21 -19.00 4.06 -0.23
N VAL A 22 -18.65 4.99 0.63
CA VAL A 22 -17.53 4.94 1.55
C VAL A 22 -18.10 4.78 2.97
N ILE A 23 -18.04 3.57 3.51
CA ILE A 23 -18.61 3.18 4.81
C ILE A 23 -17.52 3.29 5.85
N ARG A 24 -17.61 4.28 6.71
CA ARG A 24 -16.58 4.60 7.70
C ARG A 24 -16.43 3.52 8.77
N LEU A 25 -15.19 3.25 9.16
CA LEU A 25 -14.84 2.34 10.26
C LEU A 25 -14.52 3.12 11.55
N THR A 26 -14.78 2.46 12.69
CA THR A 26 -14.38 2.93 14.02
C THR A 26 -12.91 2.62 14.26
N GLY A 27 -11.98 3.43 13.78
CA GLY A 27 -10.54 3.22 14.00
C GLY A 27 -9.87 2.40 12.89
N THR A 28 -8.84 1.65 13.23
CA THR A 28 -8.04 0.90 12.23
C THR A 28 -8.65 -0.47 11.93
N PRO A 29 -8.58 -0.93 10.67
CA PRO A 29 -9.13 -2.22 10.28
C PRO A 29 -8.32 -3.42 10.81
N TYR A 30 -7.11 -3.19 11.32
CA TYR A 30 -6.22 -4.25 11.84
C TYR A 30 -6.70 -4.85 13.15
N ALA A 31 -7.51 -4.12 13.91
CA ALA A 31 -8.12 -4.58 15.16
C ALA A 31 -9.52 -5.20 14.97
N GLY A 32 -10.03 -5.19 13.74
CA GLY A 32 -11.35 -5.66 13.36
C GLY A 32 -12.12 -4.64 12.53
N ILE A 33 -13.11 -5.12 11.81
CA ILE A 33 -13.96 -4.29 10.94
C ILE A 33 -15.24 -3.94 11.71
N VAL A 34 -15.30 -2.70 12.19
CA VAL A 34 -16.46 -2.17 12.93
C VAL A 34 -16.89 -0.86 12.30
N HIS A 35 -18.13 -0.78 11.87
CA HIS A 35 -18.71 0.43 11.27
C HIS A 35 -19.06 1.45 12.36
N ASP A 36 -18.87 2.74 12.10
CA ASP A 36 -19.27 3.82 13.02
C ASP A 36 -20.66 4.42 12.68
N GLY A 37 -21.32 3.86 11.67
CA GLY A 37 -22.65 4.28 11.23
C GLY A 37 -22.67 5.44 10.23
N ARG A 38 -21.50 6.00 9.86
CA ARG A 38 -21.40 7.09 8.86
C ARG A 38 -21.04 6.55 7.49
N GLU A 39 -21.70 7.07 6.47
CA GLU A 39 -21.47 6.78 5.07
C GLU A 39 -21.30 8.08 4.29
N TYR A 40 -20.49 8.04 3.25
CA TYR A 40 -20.21 9.14 2.35
C TYR A 40 -20.32 8.67 0.91
N ALA A 41 -20.66 9.56 -0.02
CA ALA A 41 -20.46 9.30 -1.43
C ALA A 41 -18.95 9.34 -1.76
N LEU A 42 -18.49 8.52 -2.71
CA LEU A 42 -17.09 8.49 -3.11
C LEU A 42 -16.61 9.85 -3.64
N GLU A 43 -17.48 10.58 -4.32
CA GLU A 43 -17.21 11.92 -4.86
C GLU A 43 -17.03 13.00 -3.78
N ASP A 44 -17.57 12.78 -2.57
CA ASP A 44 -17.46 13.73 -1.46
C ASP A 44 -16.15 13.59 -0.66
N VAL A 45 -15.42 12.50 -0.85
CA VAL A 45 -14.22 12.20 -0.09
C VAL A 45 -12.98 12.14 -0.99
N ARG A 46 -11.81 12.43 -0.44
CA ARG A 46 -10.55 12.19 -1.12
C ARG A 46 -9.94 10.88 -0.62
N LEU A 47 -9.69 9.95 -1.51
CA LEU A 47 -8.92 8.74 -1.17
C LEU A 47 -7.45 9.13 -0.94
N ILE A 48 -6.87 8.59 0.12
CA ILE A 48 -5.48 8.78 0.49
C ILE A 48 -4.76 7.43 0.53
N ALA A 49 -3.44 7.44 0.77
CA ALA A 49 -2.68 6.19 0.84
C ALA A 49 -3.39 5.16 1.74
N PRO A 50 -3.59 3.91 1.31
CA PRO A 50 -4.47 2.93 1.97
C PRO A 50 -3.94 2.45 3.32
N ALA A 51 -2.66 2.70 3.61
CA ALA A 51 -2.01 2.34 4.87
C ALA A 51 -1.07 3.47 5.31
N GLU A 52 -0.67 3.44 6.59
CA GLU A 52 0.34 4.33 7.18
C GLU A 52 1.51 3.50 7.72
N PRO A 53 2.33 2.91 6.84
CA PRO A 53 3.45 2.11 7.29
C PRO A 53 4.56 2.98 7.88
N THR A 54 5.24 2.48 8.90
CA THR A 54 6.44 3.10 9.45
C THR A 54 7.68 2.83 8.59
N LYS A 55 7.64 1.79 7.77
CA LYS A 55 8.68 1.38 6.83
C LYS A 55 8.08 0.57 5.69
N ILE A 56 8.75 0.57 4.56
CA ILE A 56 8.41 -0.25 3.39
C ILE A 56 9.64 -1.10 3.08
N VAL A 57 9.47 -2.42 3.08
CA VAL A 57 10.50 -3.36 2.65
C VAL A 57 10.23 -3.71 1.20
N CYS A 58 11.19 -3.44 0.33
CA CYS A 58 11.09 -3.70 -1.09
C CYS A 58 11.96 -4.88 -1.48
N VAL A 59 11.54 -5.61 -2.51
CA VAL A 59 12.27 -6.72 -3.12
C VAL A 59 12.69 -6.33 -4.52
N GLY A 60 13.97 -6.03 -4.71
CA GLY A 60 14.51 -5.68 -6.02
C GLY A 60 14.59 -6.89 -6.95
N LYS A 61 14.42 -6.63 -8.28
CA LYS A 61 14.46 -7.66 -9.33
C LYS A 61 13.50 -8.83 -9.10
N ASN A 62 12.37 -8.56 -8.47
CA ASN A 62 11.39 -9.57 -8.07
C ASN A 62 10.61 -10.13 -9.29
N TYR A 63 10.42 -9.34 -10.35
CA TYR A 63 9.73 -9.75 -11.56
C TYR A 63 10.74 -10.25 -12.60
N LYS A 64 10.70 -11.58 -12.86
CA LYS A 64 11.64 -12.23 -13.78
C LYS A 64 11.67 -11.59 -15.16
N ALA A 65 10.50 -11.32 -15.75
CA ALA A 65 10.40 -10.72 -17.06
C ALA A 65 11.07 -9.34 -17.13
N HIS A 66 10.94 -8.54 -16.08
CA HIS A 66 11.58 -7.23 -15.98
C HIS A 66 13.12 -7.36 -15.83
N ALA A 67 13.60 -8.29 -15.00
CA ALA A 67 15.02 -8.56 -14.86
C ALA A 67 15.66 -9.02 -16.19
N ASP A 68 14.96 -9.88 -16.94
CA ASP A 68 15.39 -10.36 -18.26
C ASP A 68 15.44 -9.21 -19.28
N GLU A 69 14.46 -8.31 -19.28
CA GLU A 69 14.41 -7.11 -20.15
C GLU A 69 15.60 -6.18 -19.88
N MET A 70 15.95 -5.98 -18.62
CA MET A 70 17.10 -5.17 -18.21
C MET A 70 18.45 -5.87 -18.44
N LYS A 71 18.46 -7.12 -18.92
CA LYS A 71 19.65 -7.97 -19.09
C LYS A 71 20.41 -8.17 -17.78
N GLU A 72 19.72 -8.10 -16.67
CA GLU A 72 20.23 -8.33 -15.33
C GLU A 72 19.78 -9.70 -14.85
N GLY A 73 20.73 -10.52 -14.41
CA GLY A 73 20.42 -11.86 -13.88
C GLY A 73 19.52 -11.78 -12.65
N GLN A 74 18.75 -12.85 -12.41
CA GLN A 74 18.03 -12.99 -11.14
C GLN A 74 19.03 -13.20 -10.00
N PRO A 75 18.89 -12.50 -8.87
CA PRO A 75 19.71 -12.73 -7.70
C PRO A 75 19.37 -14.11 -7.09
N GLU A 76 20.38 -14.81 -6.55
CA GLU A 76 20.19 -16.09 -5.86
C GLU A 76 19.39 -15.93 -4.56
N GLU A 77 19.53 -14.77 -3.90
CA GLU A 77 18.78 -14.39 -2.70
C GLU A 77 17.97 -13.10 -2.96
N PRO A 78 16.85 -12.89 -2.25
CA PRO A 78 16.06 -11.68 -2.41
C PRO A 78 16.89 -10.41 -2.12
N LEU A 79 16.95 -9.51 -3.08
CA LEU A 79 17.58 -8.20 -2.90
C LEU A 79 16.62 -7.28 -2.14
N LEU A 80 16.85 -7.12 -0.84
CA LEU A 80 15.98 -6.32 0.03
C LEU A 80 16.52 -4.90 0.20
N PHE A 81 15.62 -3.92 0.13
CA PHE A 81 15.93 -2.53 0.47
C PHE A 81 14.74 -1.86 1.15
N LEU A 82 14.98 -0.70 1.75
CA LEU A 82 13.97 0.03 2.51
C LEU A 82 13.64 1.36 1.83
N LYS A 83 12.35 1.68 1.83
CA LYS A 83 11.87 3.04 1.56
C LYS A 83 11.32 3.65 2.85
N PRO A 84 11.59 4.95 3.12
CA PRO A 84 11.01 5.62 4.27
C PRO A 84 9.51 5.90 4.08
N SER A 85 8.79 6.09 5.17
CA SER A 85 7.35 6.45 5.12
C SER A 85 7.07 7.77 4.39
N THR A 86 8.07 8.65 4.30
CA THR A 86 7.96 9.94 3.60
C THR A 86 7.86 9.83 2.08
N CYS A 87 8.11 8.65 1.50
CA CYS A 87 7.94 8.44 0.05
C CYS A 87 6.52 8.01 -0.35
N ILE A 88 5.59 7.91 0.64
CA ILE A 88 4.22 7.51 0.36
C ILE A 88 3.40 8.70 -0.11
N VAL A 89 2.76 8.53 -1.24
CA VAL A 89 1.71 9.41 -1.76
C VAL A 89 0.42 8.62 -1.95
N GLY A 90 -0.71 9.29 -1.89
CA GLY A 90 -2.03 8.69 -2.09
C GLY A 90 -2.45 8.69 -3.56
N ASN A 91 -3.68 8.24 -3.79
CA ASN A 91 -4.29 8.26 -5.10
C ASN A 91 -4.35 9.71 -5.64
N GLU A 92 -3.97 9.90 -6.90
CA GLU A 92 -3.97 11.22 -7.59
C GLU A 92 -3.07 12.30 -6.94
N GLU A 93 -2.24 11.95 -5.96
CA GLU A 93 -1.26 12.87 -5.42
C GLU A 93 -0.04 12.99 -6.36
N THR A 94 0.58 14.17 -6.35
CA THR A 94 1.69 14.48 -7.25
C THR A 94 2.98 13.82 -6.81
N VAL A 95 3.63 13.08 -7.72
CA VAL A 95 5.02 12.64 -7.58
C VAL A 95 5.92 13.75 -8.10
N VAL A 96 6.77 14.31 -7.22
CA VAL A 96 7.67 15.39 -7.58
C VAL A 96 8.89 14.83 -8.28
N TYR A 97 9.13 15.28 -9.53
CA TYR A 97 10.32 14.90 -10.29
C TYR A 97 11.58 15.52 -9.65
N PRO A 98 12.55 14.73 -9.19
CA PRO A 98 13.72 15.28 -8.50
C PRO A 98 14.72 15.92 -9.48
N ASN A 99 15.21 17.10 -9.16
CA ASN A 99 16.17 17.83 -10.00
C ASN A 99 17.51 17.08 -10.24
N LEU A 100 17.83 16.14 -9.35
CA LEU A 100 19.05 15.33 -9.44
C LEU A 100 18.95 14.18 -10.45
N SER A 101 17.72 13.76 -10.80
CA SER A 101 17.51 12.67 -11.73
C SER A 101 17.32 13.19 -13.15
N LYS A 102 17.90 12.48 -14.12
CA LYS A 102 17.66 12.71 -15.55
C LYS A 102 16.54 11.83 -16.10
N ARG A 103 16.09 10.85 -15.31
CA ARG A 103 15.06 9.89 -15.72
C ARG A 103 14.29 9.41 -14.48
N VAL A 104 12.99 9.37 -14.59
CA VAL A 104 12.07 8.76 -13.62
C VAL A 104 11.16 7.82 -14.40
N ASP A 105 11.15 6.56 -14.01
CA ASP A 105 10.31 5.54 -14.60
C ASP A 105 9.17 5.17 -13.65
N TYR A 106 8.07 4.71 -14.21
CA TYR A 106 6.98 4.10 -13.44
C TYR A 106 7.22 2.59 -13.35
N GLU A 107 6.78 2.00 -12.26
CA GLU A 107 6.86 0.56 -12.01
C GLU A 107 5.54 0.06 -11.42
N ALA A 108 4.94 -0.96 -12.03
CA ALA A 108 3.73 -1.57 -11.49
C ALA A 108 4.13 -2.65 -10.47
N GLU A 109 3.81 -2.41 -9.20
CA GLU A 109 4.22 -3.25 -8.08
C GLU A 109 3.03 -3.77 -7.28
N LEU A 110 3.20 -4.96 -6.69
CA LEU A 110 2.28 -5.52 -5.72
C LEU A 110 2.72 -5.13 -4.31
N GLY A 111 1.92 -4.33 -3.64
CA GLY A 111 2.09 -4.05 -2.22
C GLY A 111 1.39 -5.09 -1.34
N VAL A 112 2.13 -5.62 -0.38
CA VAL A 112 1.60 -6.54 0.65
C VAL A 112 1.50 -5.79 1.96
N VAL A 113 0.30 -5.65 2.50
CA VAL A 113 0.06 -4.98 3.77
C VAL A 113 0.09 -6.00 4.90
N ILE A 114 1.04 -5.86 5.81
CA ILE A 114 1.14 -6.72 7.01
C ILE A 114 0.18 -6.21 8.06
N GLY A 115 -0.69 -7.08 8.55
CA GLY A 115 -1.79 -6.74 9.46
C GLY A 115 -1.51 -6.95 10.94
N ARG A 116 -0.48 -7.71 11.28
CA ARG A 116 -0.10 -7.99 12.68
C ARG A 116 1.39 -8.21 12.82
N ALA A 117 1.92 -8.03 14.03
CA ALA A 117 3.34 -8.25 14.30
C ALA A 117 3.78 -9.67 13.90
N ALA A 118 4.90 -9.74 13.18
CA ALA A 118 5.47 -10.98 12.68
C ALA A 118 6.95 -11.06 13.08
N HIS A 119 7.38 -12.21 13.62
CA HIS A 119 8.76 -12.49 13.95
C HIS A 119 9.05 -13.97 13.75
N ALA A 120 10.11 -14.30 13.00
CA ALA A 120 10.54 -15.67 12.73
C ALA A 120 9.41 -16.60 12.22
N VAL A 121 8.51 -16.05 11.38
CA VAL A 121 7.35 -16.77 10.84
C VAL A 121 7.82 -17.80 9.82
N GLN A 122 7.35 -19.02 9.94
CA GLN A 122 7.62 -20.06 8.96
C GLN A 122 6.90 -19.73 7.63
N PRO A 123 7.51 -20.03 6.47
CA PRO A 123 6.92 -19.69 5.17
C PRO A 123 5.47 -20.14 4.98
N GLY A 124 5.12 -21.34 5.44
CA GLY A 124 3.75 -21.88 5.34
C GLY A 124 2.69 -21.08 6.12
N HIS A 125 3.11 -20.27 7.10
CA HIS A 125 2.23 -19.44 7.94
C HIS A 125 2.30 -17.95 7.59
N ALA A 126 3.10 -17.54 6.61
CA ALA A 126 3.26 -16.13 6.26
C ALA A 126 1.94 -15.46 5.87
N HIS A 127 1.06 -16.19 5.18
CA HIS A 127 -0.24 -15.69 4.75
C HIS A 127 -1.16 -15.26 5.90
N GLU A 128 -0.99 -15.81 7.10
CA GLU A 128 -1.77 -15.47 8.29
C GLU A 128 -1.48 -14.04 8.81
N TYR A 129 -0.37 -13.44 8.39
CA TYR A 129 0.08 -12.10 8.79
C TYR A 129 -0.26 -11.04 7.76
N ILE A 130 -0.72 -11.44 6.58
CA ILE A 130 -1.12 -10.55 5.50
C ILE A 130 -2.53 -10.02 5.78
N PHE A 131 -2.66 -8.70 5.83
CA PHE A 131 -3.96 -8.05 5.92
C PHE A 131 -4.62 -7.93 4.54
N GLY A 132 -3.85 -7.63 3.53
CA GLY A 132 -4.35 -7.47 2.17
C GLY A 132 -3.27 -7.02 1.20
N TYR A 133 -3.71 -6.69 0.00
CA TYR A 133 -2.87 -6.32 -1.11
C TYR A 133 -3.31 -4.98 -1.69
N THR A 134 -2.36 -4.25 -2.27
CA THR A 134 -2.63 -3.01 -2.99
C THR A 134 -1.70 -2.90 -4.19
N CYS A 135 -2.07 -2.08 -5.17
CA CYS A 135 -1.17 -1.69 -6.25
C CYS A 135 -0.28 -0.55 -5.79
N LEU A 136 0.98 -0.60 -6.20
CA LEU A 136 1.98 0.45 -5.99
C LEU A 136 2.60 0.87 -7.33
N ASN A 137 3.23 2.01 -7.31
CA ASN A 137 4.08 2.53 -8.38
C ASN A 137 5.41 3.01 -7.78
#